data_9c3ab3cf8dd3f823624e26448e72fe4b
#
_entry.id   9c3ab3cf8dd3f823624e26448e72fe4b
#
_cell.length_a   1.000
_cell.length_b   1.000
_cell.length_c   1.000
_cell.angle_alpha   90.00
_cell.angle_beta   90.00
_cell.angle_gamma   90.00
#
_symmetry.space_group_name_H-M   'P 1'
#
loop_
_entity.id
_entity.type
_entity.pdbx_description
1 polymer ?
#
loop_
_entity_poly.entity_id
_entity_poly.type
_entity_poly.pdbx_seq_one_letter_code
_entity_poly.pdbx_strand_id
1 'polypeptide(L)'
;MAESKLLVKREGDFRYPICFEEDFSNLAQVMREEGLADRKICIVTDSNVGPLYEAPVKKALSEVSSDISVFTFEAGEKNKNLDTVSSLYQALISNGLDRKSLLVALGGGVVGDLTGFGASTYLRGIDFIQVPTTLLAQVDSSVGGKTGVDFLQYKNMVGAFHQPRLVYMNMSTLSSLPAEQFACGMGEILKTGLICDEEFFRFVCREQKEIKKLDMKRIARMVRKCCEIKAGVVERDPKEQGERALLNLGHTVGHAVEKLKNFTLLHGQCVGAGLVAAAYLSMKRGLLTEEEYQEIRQGCADYDLPVHVDGLIPEEVLLATKKDKKMEQGHIKFILMDGIGKSFIDKTVTDEELLSCIQEITL
;
A
#
# COMPACT_ATOMS: atom_id res chain seq x y z
N MET A 1 -14.85 -8.67 22.08
CA MET A 1 -14.81 -7.81 20.88
C MET A 1 -13.35 -7.40 20.70
N ALA A 2 -12.72 -7.70 19.57
CA ALA A 2 -11.39 -7.17 19.29
C ALA A 2 -11.48 -5.64 19.32
N GLU A 3 -10.50 -4.94 19.88
CA GLU A 3 -10.46 -3.49 19.87
C GLU A 3 -10.63 -2.99 18.43
N SER A 4 -11.62 -2.14 18.18
CA SER A 4 -11.92 -1.60 16.85
C SER A 4 -10.88 -0.58 16.36
N LYS A 5 -9.92 -0.21 17.22
CA LYS A 5 -8.90 0.81 16.94
C LYS A 5 -7.48 0.26 17.16
N LEU A 6 -6.57 0.66 16.28
CA LEU A 6 -5.12 0.53 16.42
C LEU A 6 -4.52 1.94 16.46
N LEU A 7 -3.69 2.26 17.43
CA LEU A 7 -3.05 3.56 17.52
C LEU A 7 -1.65 3.49 16.92
N VAL A 8 -1.38 4.29 15.89
CA VAL A 8 -0.05 4.50 15.30
C VAL A 8 0.52 5.79 15.89
N LYS A 9 1.69 5.72 16.51
CA LYS A 9 2.26 6.89 17.20
C LYS A 9 3.79 6.86 17.23
N ARG A 10 4.36 8.04 17.26
CA ARG A 10 5.75 8.26 17.64
C ARG A 10 5.79 9.48 18.57
N GLU A 11 6.37 9.33 19.72
CA GLU A 11 6.44 10.41 20.72
C GLU A 11 7.12 11.65 20.15
N GLY A 12 6.47 12.81 20.30
CA GLY A 12 6.98 14.09 19.79
C GLY A 12 6.87 14.30 18.28
N ASP A 13 6.29 13.35 17.52
CA ASP A 13 6.20 13.44 16.04
C ASP A 13 4.76 13.31 15.55
N PHE A 14 4.13 12.13 15.67
CA PHE A 14 2.77 11.89 15.16
C PHE A 14 1.97 10.92 16.02
N ARG A 15 0.64 11.04 15.93
CA ARG A 15 -0.33 10.13 16.51
C ARG A 15 -1.61 10.15 15.67
N TYR A 16 -2.07 8.97 15.23
CA TYR A 16 -3.36 8.81 14.58
C TYR A 16 -3.94 7.39 14.80
N PRO A 17 -5.27 7.25 14.90
CA PRO A 17 -5.91 5.94 14.97
C PRO A 17 -6.12 5.34 13.58
N ILE A 18 -6.06 4.01 13.52
CA ILE A 18 -6.64 3.19 12.44
C ILE A 18 -7.89 2.53 13.02
N CYS A 19 -9.05 2.82 12.44
CA CYS A 19 -10.33 2.22 12.84
C CYS A 19 -10.71 1.12 11.85
N PHE A 20 -11.11 -0.04 12.38
CA PHE A 20 -11.56 -1.19 11.61
C PHE A 20 -13.06 -1.36 11.81
N GLU A 21 -13.83 -1.02 10.80
CA GLU A 21 -15.29 -0.92 10.85
C GLU A 21 -15.95 -1.76 9.75
N GLU A 22 -17.21 -2.13 9.96
CA GLU A 22 -17.96 -2.91 8.97
C GLU A 22 -18.63 -2.03 7.91
N ASP A 23 -18.91 -0.75 8.24
CA ASP A 23 -19.55 0.23 7.36
C ASP A 23 -19.12 1.67 7.70
N PHE A 24 -19.82 2.68 7.18
CA PHE A 24 -19.52 4.10 7.46
C PHE A 24 -20.33 4.70 8.62
N SER A 25 -21.12 3.92 9.36
CA SER A 25 -22.02 4.44 10.40
C SER A 25 -21.27 5.10 11.56
N ASN A 26 -20.07 4.62 11.89
CA ASN A 26 -19.26 5.16 12.97
C ASN A 26 -18.33 6.31 12.55
N LEU A 27 -18.27 6.67 11.25
CA LEU A 27 -17.32 7.68 10.74
C LEU A 27 -17.48 9.02 11.46
N ALA A 28 -18.71 9.52 11.56
CA ALA A 28 -19.00 10.79 12.23
C ALA A 28 -18.61 10.76 13.72
N GLN A 29 -18.89 9.67 14.41
CA GLN A 29 -18.54 9.50 15.82
C GLN A 29 -17.01 9.52 16.01
N VAL A 30 -16.28 8.76 15.20
CA VAL A 30 -14.81 8.72 15.26
C VAL A 30 -14.21 10.09 14.98
N MET A 31 -14.75 10.84 14.00
CA MET A 31 -14.28 12.18 13.70
C MET A 31 -14.49 13.17 14.86
N ARG A 32 -15.63 13.06 15.60
CA ARG A 32 -15.84 13.87 16.81
C ARG A 32 -14.81 13.54 17.89
N GLU A 33 -14.54 12.26 18.11
CA GLU A 33 -13.55 11.79 19.10
C GLU A 33 -12.13 12.28 18.80
N GLU A 34 -11.77 12.38 17.52
CA GLU A 34 -10.46 12.87 17.08
C GLU A 34 -10.40 14.40 16.86
N GLY A 35 -11.47 15.13 17.21
CA GLY A 35 -11.53 16.60 17.12
C GLY A 35 -11.53 17.11 15.68
N LEU A 36 -12.13 16.38 14.76
CA LEU A 36 -12.19 16.69 13.32
C LEU A 36 -13.55 17.24 12.88
N ALA A 37 -14.51 17.43 13.81
CA ALA A 37 -15.82 18.02 13.53
C ALA A 37 -15.74 19.53 13.25
N ASP A 38 -16.83 20.09 12.70
CA ASP A 38 -17.05 21.52 12.43
C ASP A 38 -16.00 22.16 11.48
N ARG A 39 -15.44 21.34 10.58
CA ARG A 39 -14.47 21.78 9.57
C ARG A 39 -15.12 21.79 8.19
N LYS A 40 -14.64 22.65 7.29
CA LYS A 40 -14.92 22.50 5.86
C LYS A 40 -14.23 21.24 5.36
N ILE A 41 -14.93 20.42 4.58
CA ILE A 41 -14.45 19.13 4.09
C ILE A 41 -14.42 19.12 2.57
N CYS A 42 -13.34 18.61 1.99
CA CYS A 42 -13.34 18.18 0.61
C CYS A 42 -13.10 16.66 0.54
N ILE A 43 -14.07 15.92 0.04
CA ILE A 43 -13.92 14.51 -0.33
C ILE A 43 -13.15 14.48 -1.65
N VAL A 44 -12.02 13.78 -1.67
CA VAL A 44 -11.22 13.52 -2.87
C VAL A 44 -11.40 12.05 -3.23
N THR A 45 -11.87 11.78 -4.44
CA THR A 45 -12.16 10.42 -4.91
C THR A 45 -11.86 10.29 -6.39
N ASP A 46 -12.01 9.09 -6.95
CA ASP A 46 -11.85 8.83 -8.38
C ASP A 46 -13.15 8.37 -9.05
N SER A 47 -13.13 8.30 -10.39
CA SER A 47 -14.29 7.93 -11.21
C SER A 47 -14.82 6.51 -10.99
N ASN A 48 -14.03 5.60 -10.37
CA ASN A 48 -14.47 4.25 -10.03
C ASN A 48 -15.10 4.18 -8.63
N VAL A 49 -14.50 4.86 -7.66
CA VAL A 49 -14.89 4.77 -6.24
C VAL A 49 -16.03 5.76 -5.91
N GLY A 50 -16.01 6.97 -6.51
CA GLY A 50 -17.02 8.00 -6.28
C GLY A 50 -18.45 7.48 -6.44
N PRO A 51 -18.83 6.86 -7.57
CA PRO A 51 -20.18 6.34 -7.79
C PRO A 51 -20.64 5.31 -6.75
N LEU A 52 -19.70 4.59 -6.11
CA LEU A 52 -20.01 3.54 -5.13
C LEU A 52 -20.17 4.08 -3.71
N TYR A 53 -19.31 5.02 -3.32
CA TYR A 53 -19.12 5.34 -1.91
C TYR A 53 -19.20 6.83 -1.55
N GLU A 54 -19.25 7.77 -2.52
CA GLU A 54 -19.39 9.20 -2.22
C GLU A 54 -20.64 9.50 -1.41
N ALA A 55 -21.81 9.01 -1.85
CA ALA A 55 -23.07 9.30 -1.21
C ALA A 55 -23.14 8.82 0.25
N PRO A 56 -22.81 7.55 0.59
CA PRO A 56 -22.82 7.10 1.98
C PRO A 56 -21.77 7.82 2.84
N VAL A 57 -20.57 8.12 2.32
CA VAL A 57 -19.56 8.87 3.06
C VAL A 57 -19.99 10.30 3.30
N LYS A 58 -20.50 11.00 2.28
CA LYS A 58 -21.01 12.36 2.40
C LYS A 58 -22.16 12.45 3.40
N LYS A 59 -23.05 11.45 3.42
CA LYS A 59 -24.13 11.36 4.42
C LYS A 59 -23.57 11.25 5.84
N ALA A 60 -22.60 10.38 6.08
CA ALA A 60 -21.97 10.26 7.40
C ALA A 60 -21.25 11.55 7.81
N LEU A 61 -20.51 12.18 6.88
CA LEU A 61 -19.80 13.43 7.14
C LEU A 61 -20.73 14.63 7.39
N SER A 62 -21.97 14.61 6.84
CA SER A 62 -22.96 15.68 7.08
C SER A 62 -23.40 15.79 8.54
N GLU A 63 -23.14 14.78 9.37
CA GLU A 63 -23.37 14.82 10.81
C GLU A 63 -22.31 15.64 11.58
N VAL A 64 -21.17 15.94 10.96
CA VAL A 64 -20.03 16.62 11.58
C VAL A 64 -19.55 17.84 10.80
N SER A 65 -20.10 18.11 9.62
CA SER A 65 -19.78 19.28 8.80
C SER A 65 -20.99 19.72 7.99
N SER A 66 -21.24 21.03 7.94
CA SER A 66 -22.26 21.62 7.07
C SER A 66 -21.72 22.07 5.70
N ASP A 67 -20.39 22.04 5.50
CA ASP A 67 -19.72 22.51 4.28
C ASP A 67 -18.85 21.39 3.70
N ILE A 68 -19.42 20.62 2.77
CA ILE A 68 -18.79 19.45 2.15
C ILE A 68 -18.80 19.59 0.63
N SER A 69 -17.61 19.74 0.07
CA SER A 69 -17.34 19.67 -1.37
C SER A 69 -16.78 18.31 -1.78
N VAL A 70 -16.78 18.04 -3.08
CA VAL A 70 -16.23 16.82 -3.66
C VAL A 70 -15.33 17.19 -4.84
N PHE A 71 -14.16 16.53 -4.92
CA PHE A 71 -13.29 16.55 -6.07
C PHE A 71 -13.10 15.12 -6.57
N THR A 72 -13.55 14.87 -7.81
CA THR A 72 -13.44 13.57 -8.48
C THR A 72 -12.51 13.70 -9.67
N PHE A 73 -11.52 12.80 -9.77
CA PHE A 73 -10.62 12.71 -10.91
C PHE A 73 -10.74 11.35 -11.59
N GLU A 74 -10.20 11.21 -12.78
CA GLU A 74 -10.25 9.97 -13.55
C GLU A 74 -9.39 8.89 -12.88
N ALA A 75 -9.94 7.70 -12.67
CA ALA A 75 -9.25 6.60 -12.01
C ALA A 75 -8.03 6.12 -12.79
N GLY A 76 -7.06 5.56 -12.08
CA GLY A 76 -5.86 4.93 -12.64
C GLY A 76 -4.57 5.67 -12.34
N GLU A 77 -3.47 4.91 -12.32
CA GLU A 77 -2.13 5.39 -11.96
C GLU A 77 -1.65 6.55 -12.86
N LYS A 78 -2.03 6.56 -14.16
CA LYS A 78 -1.69 7.65 -15.10
C LYS A 78 -2.14 9.03 -14.63
N ASN A 79 -3.14 9.09 -13.76
CA ASN A 79 -3.70 10.32 -13.21
C ASN A 79 -3.12 10.69 -11.84
N LYS A 80 -2.18 9.89 -11.32
CA LYS A 80 -1.42 10.18 -10.11
C LYS A 80 -0.25 11.12 -10.42
N ASN A 81 -0.53 12.35 -10.80
CA ASN A 81 0.46 13.30 -11.31
C ASN A 81 0.22 14.73 -10.82
N LEU A 82 1.16 15.65 -11.11
CA LEU A 82 1.10 17.05 -10.68
C LEU A 82 -0.05 17.83 -11.31
N ASP A 83 -0.51 17.47 -12.51
CA ASP A 83 -1.62 18.16 -13.19
C ASP A 83 -2.94 17.89 -12.45
N THR A 84 -3.14 16.65 -11.99
CA THR A 84 -4.30 16.30 -11.15
C THR A 84 -4.22 17.01 -9.79
N VAL A 85 -3.03 17.12 -9.18
CA VAL A 85 -2.84 17.90 -7.95
C VAL A 85 -3.12 19.37 -8.18
N SER A 86 -2.69 19.95 -9.30
CA SER A 86 -3.01 21.33 -9.66
C SER A 86 -4.53 21.55 -9.79
N SER A 87 -5.22 20.59 -10.40
CA SER A 87 -6.69 20.63 -10.52
C SER A 87 -7.36 20.51 -9.15
N LEU A 88 -6.82 19.67 -8.26
CA LEU A 88 -7.28 19.61 -6.87
C LEU A 88 -7.13 20.97 -6.17
N TYR A 89 -5.96 21.65 -6.29
CA TYR A 89 -5.79 22.98 -5.67
C TYR A 89 -6.81 23.99 -6.18
N GLN A 90 -7.09 24.00 -7.48
CA GLN A 90 -8.11 24.90 -8.06
C GLN A 90 -9.49 24.63 -7.44
N ALA A 91 -9.87 23.35 -7.29
CA ALA A 91 -11.12 22.97 -6.64
C ALA A 91 -11.16 23.41 -5.16
N LEU A 92 -10.06 23.23 -4.41
CA LEU A 92 -9.98 23.65 -3.01
C LEU A 92 -10.12 25.16 -2.86
N ILE A 93 -9.47 25.95 -3.71
CA ILE A 93 -9.57 27.41 -3.73
C ILE A 93 -11.00 27.86 -4.08
N SER A 94 -11.58 27.27 -5.13
CA SER A 94 -12.93 27.63 -5.58
C SER A 94 -14.02 27.33 -4.54
N ASN A 95 -13.82 26.29 -3.72
CA ASN A 95 -14.70 25.93 -2.62
C ASN A 95 -14.34 26.64 -1.28
N GLY A 96 -13.38 27.55 -1.30
CA GLY A 96 -13.00 28.36 -0.14
C GLY A 96 -12.45 27.57 1.05
N LEU A 97 -11.71 26.48 0.78
CA LEU A 97 -11.05 25.71 1.82
C LEU A 97 -9.88 26.52 2.41
N ASP A 98 -9.75 26.48 3.71
CA ASP A 98 -8.75 27.20 4.49
C ASP A 98 -7.79 26.26 5.24
N ARG A 99 -6.92 26.85 6.10
CA ARG A 99 -5.93 26.07 6.86
C ARG A 99 -6.53 25.13 7.92
N LYS A 100 -7.80 25.29 8.28
CA LYS A 100 -8.51 24.44 9.24
C LYS A 100 -9.36 23.37 8.54
N SER A 101 -9.46 23.45 7.23
CA SER A 101 -10.22 22.49 6.42
C SER A 101 -9.59 21.10 6.44
N LEU A 102 -10.36 20.11 6.03
CA LEU A 102 -9.98 18.70 6.06
C LEU A 102 -10.18 18.07 4.69
N LEU A 103 -9.17 17.33 4.21
CA LEU A 103 -9.35 16.47 3.05
C LEU A 103 -9.69 15.03 3.48
N VAL A 104 -10.62 14.42 2.77
CA VAL A 104 -11.03 13.01 2.96
C VAL A 104 -10.63 12.22 1.71
N ALA A 105 -9.58 11.42 1.80
CA ALA A 105 -9.13 10.56 0.72
C ALA A 105 -10.00 9.30 0.66
N LEU A 106 -11.02 9.30 -0.18
CA LEU A 106 -11.95 8.18 -0.36
C LEU A 106 -11.56 7.36 -1.60
N GLY A 107 -10.79 6.29 -1.42
CA GLY A 107 -10.35 5.50 -2.58
C GLY A 107 -9.21 4.52 -2.31
N GLY A 108 -8.60 4.04 -3.37
CA GLY A 108 -7.40 3.21 -3.33
C GLY A 108 -6.12 4.01 -3.05
N GLY A 109 -4.97 3.36 -3.23
CA GLY A 109 -3.64 3.96 -2.99
C GLY A 109 -3.38 5.22 -3.80
N VAL A 110 -3.83 5.28 -5.05
CA VAL A 110 -3.70 6.47 -5.92
C VAL A 110 -4.38 7.67 -5.29
N VAL A 111 -5.63 7.51 -4.85
CA VAL A 111 -6.39 8.57 -4.20
C VAL A 111 -5.75 8.99 -2.88
N GLY A 112 -5.33 8.00 -2.07
CA GLY A 112 -4.68 8.26 -0.78
C GLY A 112 -3.40 9.07 -0.91
N ASP A 113 -2.51 8.65 -1.81
CA ASP A 113 -1.21 9.29 -2.04
C ASP A 113 -1.35 10.70 -2.62
N LEU A 114 -2.20 10.86 -3.64
CA LEU A 114 -2.46 12.15 -4.28
C LEU A 114 -3.09 13.15 -3.30
N THR A 115 -4.10 12.70 -2.55
CA THR A 115 -4.77 13.55 -1.56
C THR A 115 -3.83 13.96 -0.43
N GLY A 116 -3.07 13.00 0.10
CA GLY A 116 -2.10 13.29 1.15
C GLY A 116 -0.99 14.24 0.69
N PHE A 117 -0.50 14.10 -0.54
CA PHE A 117 0.46 15.03 -1.13
C PHE A 117 -0.17 16.41 -1.35
N GLY A 118 -1.40 16.47 -1.90
CA GLY A 118 -2.15 17.72 -2.02
C GLY A 118 -2.36 18.41 -0.67
N ALA A 119 -2.73 17.65 0.36
CA ALA A 119 -2.87 18.15 1.73
C ALA A 119 -1.55 18.69 2.29
N SER A 120 -0.42 18.00 2.06
CA SER A 120 0.90 18.40 2.57
C SER A 120 1.40 19.74 2.02
N THR A 121 0.92 20.12 0.84
CA THR A 121 1.43 21.29 0.09
C THR A 121 0.43 22.44 0.01
N TYR A 122 -0.89 22.16 0.03
CA TYR A 122 -1.91 23.20 0.04
C TYR A 122 -1.80 24.04 1.31
N LEU A 123 -1.72 25.38 1.16
CA LEU A 123 -1.53 26.36 2.25
C LEU A 123 -0.35 26.05 3.20
N ARG A 124 0.66 25.31 2.74
CA ARG A 124 1.83 24.79 3.48
C ARG A 124 1.51 23.65 4.44
N GLY A 125 0.40 22.95 4.20
CA GLY A 125 -0.05 21.79 4.94
C GLY A 125 -1.41 22.02 5.62
N ILE A 126 -2.35 21.15 5.31
CA ILE A 126 -3.64 21.01 5.97
C ILE A 126 -3.85 19.55 6.39
N ASP A 127 -4.78 19.31 7.30
CA ASP A 127 -5.12 17.98 7.76
C ASP A 127 -5.81 17.14 6.67
N PHE A 128 -5.58 15.82 6.70
CA PHE A 128 -6.34 14.87 5.89
C PHE A 128 -6.62 13.57 6.65
N ILE A 129 -7.60 12.81 6.19
CA ILE A 129 -7.89 11.45 6.63
C ILE A 129 -7.90 10.49 5.46
N GLN A 130 -7.60 9.21 5.74
CA GLN A 130 -7.66 8.13 4.77
C GLN A 130 -8.94 7.32 4.98
N VAL A 131 -9.67 7.07 3.90
CA VAL A 131 -10.81 6.14 3.84
C VAL A 131 -10.52 5.14 2.72
N PRO A 132 -9.58 4.17 2.98
CA PRO A 132 -9.10 3.24 1.96
C PRO A 132 -10.18 2.23 1.57
N THR A 133 -10.38 2.05 0.25
CA THR A 133 -11.42 1.17 -0.31
C THR A 133 -10.86 -0.05 -1.04
N THR A 134 -9.55 -0.14 -1.24
CA THR A 134 -8.88 -1.32 -1.81
C THR A 134 -8.11 -2.07 -0.74
N LEU A 135 -7.96 -3.39 -0.91
CA LEU A 135 -7.19 -4.22 0.03
C LEU A 135 -5.75 -3.71 0.17
N LEU A 136 -5.09 -3.39 -0.96
CA LEU A 136 -3.75 -2.81 -0.97
C LEU A 136 -3.67 -1.53 -0.12
N ALA A 137 -4.64 -0.64 -0.25
CA ALA A 137 -4.64 0.59 0.52
C ALA A 137 -4.90 0.34 2.02
N GLN A 138 -5.76 -0.62 2.36
CA GLN A 138 -6.03 -0.97 3.76
C GLN A 138 -4.81 -1.57 4.45
N VAL A 139 -4.05 -2.46 3.78
CA VAL A 139 -2.94 -3.16 4.41
C VAL A 139 -1.59 -2.45 4.27
N ASP A 140 -1.47 -1.53 3.33
CA ASP A 140 -0.19 -0.91 3.01
C ASP A 140 -0.27 0.61 2.85
N SER A 141 -0.75 1.18 1.74
CA SER A 141 -0.48 2.56 1.38
C SER A 141 -1.08 3.60 2.33
N SER A 142 -2.17 3.31 3.06
CA SER A 142 -2.77 4.25 4.02
C SER A 142 -1.98 4.40 5.33
N VAL A 143 -0.96 3.58 5.57
CA VAL A 143 -0.19 3.56 6.83
C VAL A 143 1.24 4.04 6.60
N GLY A 144 1.68 5.02 7.41
CA GLY A 144 3.08 5.47 7.43
C GLY A 144 3.37 6.76 6.70
N GLY A 145 2.33 7.48 6.24
CA GLY A 145 2.42 8.87 5.80
C GLY A 145 3.27 9.14 4.55
N LYS A 146 3.66 8.12 3.80
CA LYS A 146 4.25 8.33 2.47
C LYS A 146 3.14 8.79 1.55
N THR A 147 3.26 9.98 1.01
CA THR A 147 2.32 10.56 0.04
C THR A 147 3.09 11.08 -1.16
N GLY A 148 2.49 11.05 -2.33
CA GLY A 148 3.22 11.50 -3.51
C GLY A 148 2.50 11.21 -4.82
N VAL A 149 3.14 11.68 -5.87
CA VAL A 149 2.68 11.52 -7.25
C VAL A 149 3.83 11.08 -8.15
N ASP A 150 3.46 10.54 -9.27
CA ASP A 150 4.39 10.15 -10.31
C ASP A 150 4.90 11.39 -11.06
N PHE A 151 6.12 11.30 -11.54
CA PHE A 151 6.73 12.36 -12.34
C PHE A 151 7.47 11.75 -13.53
N LEU A 152 7.07 12.12 -14.73
CA LEU A 152 7.52 11.48 -15.97
C LEU A 152 7.24 9.96 -15.91
N GLN A 153 8.25 9.13 -16.15
CA GLN A 153 8.15 7.66 -16.07
C GLN A 153 8.53 7.09 -14.70
N TYR A 154 8.66 7.92 -13.67
CA TYR A 154 9.09 7.49 -12.33
C TYR A 154 7.93 7.56 -11.34
N LYS A 155 7.60 6.41 -10.74
CA LYS A 155 6.58 6.33 -9.69
C LYS A 155 7.04 7.01 -8.40
N ASN A 156 6.09 7.69 -7.74
CA ASN A 156 6.25 8.28 -6.41
C ASN A 156 7.51 9.17 -6.28
N MET A 157 7.91 9.85 -7.38
CA MET A 157 9.13 10.65 -7.41
C MET A 157 8.97 11.96 -6.65
N VAL A 158 7.80 12.54 -6.68
CA VAL A 158 7.51 13.80 -6.01
C VAL A 158 6.55 13.51 -4.86
N GLY A 159 6.98 13.75 -3.62
CA GLY A 159 6.15 13.39 -2.47
C GLY A 159 6.61 14.05 -1.17
N ALA A 160 5.84 13.77 -0.13
CA ALA A 160 6.09 14.24 1.22
C ALA A 160 5.76 13.15 2.24
N PHE A 161 6.41 13.20 3.40
CA PHE A 161 5.93 12.49 4.58
C PHE A 161 4.88 13.35 5.27
N HIS A 162 3.61 12.98 5.11
CA HIS A 162 2.48 13.67 5.71
C HIS A 162 1.54 12.65 6.34
N GLN A 163 1.49 12.61 7.68
CA GLN A 163 0.69 11.62 8.39
C GLN A 163 -0.80 11.99 8.37
N PRO A 164 -1.72 11.04 8.15
CA PRO A 164 -3.14 11.30 8.27
C PRO A 164 -3.53 11.54 9.72
N ARG A 165 -4.64 12.24 9.95
CA ARG A 165 -5.24 12.41 11.28
C ARG A 165 -6.04 11.19 11.71
N LEU A 166 -6.48 10.38 10.75
CA LEU A 166 -7.30 9.19 10.94
C LEU A 166 -7.18 8.31 9.71
N VAL A 167 -7.14 6.99 9.90
CA VAL A 167 -7.42 6.00 8.85
C VAL A 167 -8.70 5.26 9.23
N TYR A 168 -9.75 5.41 8.43
CA TYR A 168 -11.04 4.77 8.64
C TYR A 168 -11.25 3.67 7.60
N MET A 169 -11.14 2.43 8.00
CA MET A 169 -11.26 1.25 7.14
C MET A 169 -12.66 0.67 7.24
N ASN A 170 -13.45 0.83 6.20
CA ASN A 170 -14.70 0.10 6.04
C ASN A 170 -14.42 -1.23 5.31
N MET A 171 -14.50 -2.35 6.01
CA MET A 171 -14.21 -3.68 5.46
C MET A 171 -15.19 -4.07 4.34
N SER A 172 -16.45 -3.57 4.37
CA SER A 172 -17.44 -3.93 3.35
C SER A 172 -17.07 -3.44 1.95
N THR A 173 -16.18 -2.44 1.82
CA THR A 173 -15.72 -1.96 0.51
C THR A 173 -15.01 -3.04 -0.31
N LEU A 174 -14.44 -4.05 0.34
CA LEU A 174 -13.78 -5.17 -0.32
C LEU A 174 -14.74 -6.06 -1.11
N SER A 175 -16.06 -6.01 -0.81
CA SER A 175 -17.07 -6.77 -1.55
C SER A 175 -17.30 -6.27 -2.98
N SER A 176 -17.01 -5.02 -3.26
CA SER A 176 -17.07 -4.42 -4.60
C SER A 176 -15.72 -4.39 -5.32
N LEU A 177 -14.65 -4.82 -4.64
CA LEU A 177 -13.30 -4.79 -5.21
C LEU A 177 -13.13 -5.86 -6.28
N PRO A 178 -12.67 -5.52 -7.50
CA PRO A 178 -12.36 -6.50 -8.52
C PRO A 178 -11.34 -7.54 -8.04
N ALA A 179 -11.48 -8.79 -8.51
CA ALA A 179 -10.63 -9.91 -8.06
C ALA A 179 -9.13 -9.65 -8.26
N GLU A 180 -8.75 -9.03 -9.39
CA GLU A 180 -7.35 -8.65 -9.65
C GLU A 180 -6.82 -7.61 -8.64
N GLN A 181 -7.66 -6.67 -8.21
CA GLN A 181 -7.29 -5.68 -7.20
C GLN A 181 -7.19 -6.32 -5.80
N PHE A 182 -8.03 -7.32 -5.53
CA PHE A 182 -7.93 -8.12 -4.32
C PHE A 182 -6.61 -8.90 -4.30
N ALA A 183 -6.29 -9.62 -5.39
CA ALA A 183 -5.02 -10.32 -5.57
C ALA A 183 -3.81 -9.37 -5.39
N CYS A 184 -3.89 -8.15 -5.95
CA CYS A 184 -2.86 -7.13 -5.77
C CYS A 184 -2.60 -6.82 -4.28
N GLY A 185 -3.64 -6.69 -3.46
CA GLY A 185 -3.49 -6.51 -2.01
C GLY A 185 -2.89 -7.74 -1.32
N MET A 186 -3.20 -8.95 -1.81
CA MET A 186 -2.64 -10.20 -1.25
C MET A 186 -1.13 -10.30 -1.42
N GLY A 187 -0.56 -9.73 -2.49
CA GLY A 187 0.90 -9.65 -2.65
C GLY A 187 1.59 -8.94 -1.47
N GLU A 188 1.03 -7.83 -1.00
CA GLU A 188 1.55 -7.09 0.15
C GLU A 188 1.32 -7.83 1.48
N ILE A 189 0.22 -8.57 1.59
CA ILE A 189 -0.10 -9.37 2.79
C ILE A 189 0.88 -10.54 2.93
N LEU A 190 1.11 -11.30 1.87
CA LEU A 190 2.09 -12.39 1.85
C LEU A 190 3.49 -11.85 2.16
N LYS A 191 3.89 -10.75 1.52
CA LYS A 191 5.15 -10.07 1.81
C LYS A 191 5.27 -9.73 3.31
N THR A 192 4.23 -9.19 3.92
CA THR A 192 4.25 -8.81 5.34
C THR A 192 4.52 -10.01 6.24
N GLY A 193 3.90 -11.16 5.98
CA GLY A 193 4.16 -12.40 6.71
C GLY A 193 5.60 -12.89 6.51
N LEU A 194 6.08 -12.89 5.27
CA LEU A 194 7.45 -13.34 4.93
C LEU A 194 8.55 -12.49 5.57
N ILE A 195 8.27 -11.20 5.84
CA ILE A 195 9.25 -10.32 6.47
C ILE A 195 9.49 -10.66 7.93
N CYS A 196 8.44 -10.92 8.73
CA CYS A 196 8.59 -10.97 10.18
C CYS A 196 7.59 -11.83 10.94
N ASP A 197 6.71 -12.59 10.28
CA ASP A 197 5.68 -13.38 10.99
C ASP A 197 5.29 -14.66 10.21
N GLU A 198 6.01 -15.75 10.50
CA GLU A 198 5.78 -17.06 9.89
C GLU A 198 4.36 -17.59 10.15
N GLU A 199 3.86 -17.45 11.38
CA GLU A 199 2.51 -17.93 11.76
C GLU A 199 1.44 -17.18 10.94
N PHE A 200 1.64 -15.88 10.75
CA PHE A 200 0.74 -15.07 9.93
C PHE A 200 0.78 -15.49 8.45
N PHE A 201 1.97 -15.69 7.88
CA PHE A 201 2.11 -16.18 6.50
C PHE A 201 1.36 -17.50 6.33
N ARG A 202 1.62 -18.49 7.21
CA ARG A 202 0.97 -19.81 7.15
C ARG A 202 -0.52 -19.76 7.44
N PHE A 203 -0.98 -18.82 8.28
CA PHE A 203 -2.42 -18.56 8.47
C PHE A 203 -3.05 -18.10 7.13
N VAL A 204 -2.44 -17.15 6.44
CA VAL A 204 -2.95 -16.62 5.17
C VAL A 204 -3.01 -17.73 4.12
N CYS A 205 -1.96 -18.56 3.97
CA CYS A 205 -1.95 -19.68 3.03
C CYS A 205 -3.00 -20.74 3.38
N ARG A 206 -3.11 -21.15 4.64
CA ARG A 206 -4.05 -22.19 5.07
C ARG A 206 -5.52 -21.77 4.90
N GLU A 207 -5.84 -20.52 5.17
CA GLU A 207 -7.22 -20.00 5.11
C GLU A 207 -7.60 -19.43 3.73
N GLN A 208 -6.78 -19.65 2.71
CA GLN A 208 -6.91 -19.10 1.35
C GLN A 208 -8.33 -19.22 0.79
N LYS A 209 -8.94 -20.41 0.89
CA LYS A 209 -10.29 -20.65 0.31
C LYS A 209 -11.36 -19.75 0.93
N GLU A 210 -11.31 -19.54 2.24
CA GLU A 210 -12.29 -18.74 2.95
C GLU A 210 -12.00 -17.23 2.80
N ILE A 211 -10.73 -16.84 2.72
CA ILE A 211 -10.32 -15.47 2.43
C ILE A 211 -10.79 -15.06 1.02
N LYS A 212 -10.62 -15.92 0.01
CA LYS A 212 -11.10 -15.66 -1.38
C LYS A 212 -12.63 -15.61 -1.47
N LYS A 213 -13.36 -16.24 -0.56
CA LYS A 213 -14.83 -16.10 -0.43
C LYS A 213 -15.26 -14.84 0.33
N LEU A 214 -14.32 -13.99 0.71
CA LEU A 214 -14.55 -12.78 1.50
C LEU A 214 -15.14 -13.08 2.89
N ASP A 215 -14.65 -14.12 3.59
CA ASP A 215 -14.96 -14.30 5.01
C ASP A 215 -14.43 -13.12 5.83
N MET A 216 -15.36 -12.23 6.23
CA MET A 216 -15.02 -10.95 6.83
C MET A 216 -14.25 -11.07 8.15
N LYS A 217 -14.43 -12.18 8.92
CA LYS A 217 -13.67 -12.37 10.17
C LYS A 217 -12.20 -12.65 9.88
N ARG A 218 -11.92 -13.46 8.85
CA ARG A 218 -10.55 -13.75 8.42
C ARG A 218 -9.89 -12.54 7.79
N ILE A 219 -10.63 -11.82 6.96
CA ILE A 219 -10.16 -10.58 6.34
C ILE A 219 -9.82 -9.53 7.40
N ALA A 220 -10.72 -9.28 8.34
CA ALA A 220 -10.47 -8.31 9.42
C ALA A 220 -9.23 -8.68 10.25
N ARG A 221 -9.06 -9.97 10.58
CA ARG A 221 -7.85 -10.47 11.26
C ARG A 221 -6.60 -10.22 10.43
N MET A 222 -6.65 -10.50 9.14
CA MET A 222 -5.54 -10.35 8.19
C MET A 222 -5.14 -8.89 8.01
N VAL A 223 -6.11 -8.01 7.71
CA VAL A 223 -5.89 -6.56 7.54
C VAL A 223 -5.33 -5.95 8.82
N ARG A 224 -5.95 -6.27 9.98
CA ARG A 224 -5.48 -5.78 11.27
C ARG A 224 -4.03 -6.18 11.53
N LYS A 225 -3.68 -7.44 11.31
CA LYS A 225 -2.31 -7.95 11.53
C LYS A 225 -1.28 -7.24 10.66
N CYS A 226 -1.60 -6.99 9.37
CA CYS A 226 -0.74 -6.19 8.48
C CYS A 226 -0.55 -4.77 9.02
N CYS A 227 -1.63 -4.11 9.46
CA CYS A 227 -1.55 -2.78 10.03
C CYS A 227 -0.71 -2.75 11.32
N GLU A 228 -0.84 -3.74 12.20
CA GLU A 228 -0.04 -3.86 13.44
C GLU A 228 1.45 -3.98 13.13
N ILE A 229 1.81 -4.87 12.19
CA ILE A 229 3.20 -5.07 11.77
C ILE A 229 3.76 -3.77 11.16
N LYS A 230 3.01 -3.20 10.20
CA LYS A 230 3.46 -1.99 9.50
C LYS A 230 3.54 -0.79 10.45
N ALA A 231 2.56 -0.60 11.32
CA ALA A 231 2.57 0.46 12.33
C ALA A 231 3.82 0.37 13.20
N GLY A 232 4.15 -0.80 13.73
CA GLY A 232 5.35 -1.01 14.53
C GLY A 232 6.65 -0.66 13.79
N VAL A 233 6.75 -1.02 12.49
CA VAL A 233 7.91 -0.64 11.66
C VAL A 233 7.96 0.87 11.43
N VAL A 234 6.83 1.52 11.13
CA VAL A 234 6.74 2.97 10.91
C VAL A 234 7.08 3.77 12.16
N GLU A 235 6.65 3.31 13.33
CA GLU A 235 6.96 3.95 14.62
C GLU A 235 8.46 3.96 14.90
N ARG A 236 9.17 2.87 14.58
CA ARG A 236 10.62 2.75 14.76
C ARG A 236 11.43 3.45 13.67
N ASP A 237 10.94 3.42 12.42
CA ASP A 237 11.65 3.99 11.26
C ASP A 237 10.71 4.74 10.30
N PRO A 238 10.22 5.94 10.68
CA PRO A 238 9.23 6.66 9.89
C PRO A 238 9.76 7.15 8.52
N LYS A 239 11.09 7.34 8.39
CA LYS A 239 11.74 7.89 7.18
C LYS A 239 12.43 6.85 6.31
N GLU A 240 12.27 5.53 6.61
CA GLU A 240 12.88 4.44 5.84
C GLU A 240 14.40 4.53 5.73
N GLN A 241 15.06 4.77 6.85
CA GLN A 241 16.51 4.83 6.92
C GLN A 241 17.16 3.53 7.41
N GLY A 242 16.35 2.56 7.85
CA GLY A 242 16.79 1.29 8.42
C GLY A 242 15.81 0.14 8.18
N GLU A 243 15.17 -0.34 9.25
CA GLU A 243 14.29 -1.53 9.27
C GLU A 243 13.13 -1.44 8.26
N ARG A 244 12.57 -0.25 8.06
CA ARG A 244 11.45 -0.06 7.12
C ARG A 244 11.81 -0.43 5.68
N ALA A 245 13.08 -0.49 5.33
CA ALA A 245 13.52 -0.95 4.01
C ALA A 245 13.17 -2.43 3.77
N LEU A 246 12.98 -3.25 4.82
CA LEU A 246 12.53 -4.64 4.70
C LEU A 246 11.14 -4.75 4.04
N LEU A 247 10.28 -3.72 4.18
CA LEU A 247 8.99 -3.65 3.49
C LEU A 247 9.11 -3.67 1.95
N ASN A 248 10.32 -3.57 1.42
CA ASN A 248 10.61 -3.69 -0.01
C ASN A 248 11.02 -5.12 -0.44
N LEU A 249 10.77 -6.16 0.37
CA LEU A 249 10.96 -7.56 -0.08
C LEU A 249 10.18 -7.79 -1.38
N GLY A 250 10.83 -8.38 -2.38
CA GLY A 250 10.26 -8.59 -3.72
C GLY A 250 10.26 -7.35 -4.64
N HIS A 251 10.37 -6.13 -4.10
CA HIS A 251 10.20 -4.90 -4.88
C HIS A 251 11.34 -4.63 -5.87
N THR A 252 12.56 -5.07 -5.62
CA THR A 252 13.70 -4.83 -6.53
C THR A 252 13.43 -5.44 -7.91
N VAL A 253 13.02 -6.70 -7.96
CA VAL A 253 12.64 -7.38 -9.21
C VAL A 253 11.24 -6.96 -9.64
N GLY A 254 10.28 -6.85 -8.70
CA GLY A 254 8.90 -6.46 -8.98
C GLY A 254 8.78 -5.11 -9.71
N HIS A 255 9.48 -4.06 -9.28
CA HIS A 255 9.48 -2.76 -9.95
C HIS A 255 10.11 -2.81 -11.35
N ALA A 256 11.14 -3.62 -11.54
CA ALA A 256 11.73 -3.82 -12.87
C ALA A 256 10.73 -4.49 -13.82
N VAL A 257 10.04 -5.52 -13.37
CA VAL A 257 8.96 -6.20 -14.10
C VAL A 257 7.82 -5.22 -14.41
N GLU A 258 7.34 -4.46 -13.42
CA GLU A 258 6.27 -3.47 -13.58
C GLU A 258 6.59 -2.45 -14.67
N LYS A 259 7.82 -1.93 -14.66
CA LYS A 259 8.30 -0.96 -15.64
C LYS A 259 8.39 -1.57 -17.05
N LEU A 260 8.97 -2.75 -17.19
CA LEU A 260 9.15 -3.40 -18.51
C LEU A 260 7.84 -3.90 -19.10
N LYS A 261 6.84 -4.21 -18.26
CA LYS A 261 5.47 -4.50 -18.66
C LYS A 261 4.63 -3.25 -18.95
N ASN A 262 5.25 -2.06 -18.99
CA ASN A 262 4.56 -0.79 -19.22
C ASN A 262 3.32 -0.61 -18.32
N PHE A 263 3.43 -1.01 -17.06
CA PHE A 263 2.36 -0.91 -16.06
C PHE A 263 1.05 -1.65 -16.44
N THR A 264 1.13 -2.66 -17.30
CA THR A 264 -0.01 -3.53 -17.64
C THR A 264 -0.31 -4.56 -16.56
N LEU A 265 0.69 -4.92 -15.73
CA LEU A 265 0.52 -5.69 -14.52
C LEU A 265 0.35 -4.76 -13.33
N LEU A 266 -0.52 -5.14 -12.39
CA LEU A 266 -0.73 -4.40 -11.16
C LEU A 266 0.47 -4.54 -10.22
N HIS A 267 0.69 -3.52 -9.39
CA HIS A 267 1.83 -3.46 -8.46
C HIS A 267 2.01 -4.74 -7.64
N GLY A 268 0.97 -5.21 -6.95
CA GLY A 268 1.06 -6.42 -6.12
C GLY A 268 1.27 -7.71 -6.93
N GLN A 269 0.85 -7.74 -8.19
CA GLN A 269 1.19 -8.85 -9.08
C GLN A 269 2.70 -8.89 -9.36
N CYS A 270 3.29 -7.73 -9.62
CA CYS A 270 4.74 -7.60 -9.81
C CYS A 270 5.50 -7.91 -8.53
N VAL A 271 4.99 -7.50 -7.36
CA VAL A 271 5.54 -7.86 -6.05
C VAL A 271 5.48 -9.37 -5.85
N GLY A 272 4.38 -10.04 -6.18
CA GLY A 272 4.25 -11.51 -6.11
C GLY A 272 5.36 -12.23 -6.87
N ALA A 273 5.60 -11.87 -8.15
CA ALA A 273 6.70 -12.41 -8.93
C ALA A 273 8.07 -12.12 -8.27
N GLY A 274 8.24 -10.90 -7.75
CA GLY A 274 9.45 -10.51 -7.02
C GLY A 274 9.68 -11.28 -5.71
N LEU A 275 8.59 -11.68 -5.01
CA LEU A 275 8.67 -12.54 -3.82
C LEU A 275 9.19 -13.93 -4.20
N VAL A 276 8.70 -14.50 -5.31
CA VAL A 276 9.17 -15.80 -5.82
C VAL A 276 10.66 -15.72 -6.18
N ALA A 277 11.10 -14.66 -6.88
CA ALA A 277 12.50 -14.45 -7.21
C ALA A 277 13.38 -14.32 -5.95
N ALA A 278 12.95 -13.57 -4.94
CA ALA A 278 13.68 -13.42 -3.69
C ALA A 278 13.73 -14.72 -2.89
N ALA A 279 12.64 -15.50 -2.88
CA ALA A 279 12.59 -16.81 -2.24
C ALA A 279 13.54 -17.81 -2.91
N TYR A 280 13.55 -17.84 -4.25
CA TYR A 280 14.46 -18.69 -5.01
C TYR A 280 15.93 -18.36 -4.69
N LEU A 281 16.30 -17.08 -4.70
CA LEU A 281 17.68 -16.71 -4.36
C LEU A 281 18.04 -17.05 -2.91
N SER A 282 17.11 -16.87 -1.98
CA SER A 282 17.30 -17.25 -0.56
C SER A 282 17.53 -18.76 -0.44
N MET A 283 16.76 -19.58 -1.18
CA MET A 283 16.94 -21.04 -1.24
C MET A 283 18.30 -21.42 -1.85
N LYS A 284 18.70 -20.79 -2.96
CA LYS A 284 20.01 -21.05 -3.59
C LYS A 284 21.20 -20.74 -2.67
N ARG A 285 21.05 -19.79 -1.77
CA ARG A 285 22.02 -19.46 -0.73
C ARG A 285 21.93 -20.35 0.53
N GLY A 286 21.00 -21.33 0.55
CA GLY A 286 20.79 -22.22 1.70
C GLY A 286 20.14 -21.55 2.91
N LEU A 287 19.49 -20.41 2.71
CA LEU A 287 18.76 -19.65 3.73
C LEU A 287 17.30 -20.11 3.89
N LEU A 288 16.75 -20.68 2.81
CA LEU A 288 15.46 -21.38 2.78
C LEU A 288 15.67 -22.81 2.32
N THR A 289 14.83 -23.72 2.78
CA THR A 289 14.74 -25.06 2.21
C THR A 289 13.98 -25.04 0.89
N GLU A 290 14.09 -26.12 0.09
CA GLU A 290 13.30 -26.28 -1.14
C GLU A 290 11.79 -26.28 -0.82
N GLU A 291 11.38 -26.92 0.28
CA GLU A 291 10.01 -26.99 0.73
C GLU A 291 9.45 -25.58 1.07
N GLU A 292 10.22 -24.76 1.77
CA GLU A 292 9.85 -23.38 2.09
C GLU A 292 9.74 -22.52 0.83
N TYR A 293 10.65 -22.67 -0.14
CA TYR A 293 10.55 -22.00 -1.44
C TYR A 293 9.25 -22.39 -2.15
N GLN A 294 8.94 -23.69 -2.22
CA GLN A 294 7.72 -24.16 -2.85
C GLN A 294 6.46 -23.70 -2.09
N GLU A 295 6.48 -23.64 -0.76
CA GLU A 295 5.39 -23.08 0.05
C GLU A 295 5.12 -21.61 -0.31
N ILE A 296 6.16 -20.80 -0.44
CA ILE A 296 6.05 -19.38 -0.82
C ILE A 296 5.50 -19.24 -2.25
N ARG A 297 6.06 -20.00 -3.19
CA ARG A 297 5.64 -19.99 -4.60
C ARG A 297 4.18 -20.40 -4.75
N GLN A 298 3.75 -21.47 -4.06
CA GLN A 298 2.36 -21.91 -4.05
C GLN A 298 1.44 -20.89 -3.38
N GLY A 299 1.85 -20.29 -2.27
CA GLY A 299 1.09 -19.24 -1.59
C GLY A 299 0.83 -18.03 -2.51
N CYS A 300 1.79 -17.64 -3.34
CA CYS A 300 1.57 -16.61 -4.37
C CYS A 300 0.56 -17.09 -5.43
N ALA A 301 0.74 -18.30 -5.97
CA ALA A 301 -0.15 -18.86 -7.00
C ALA A 301 -1.61 -19.02 -6.50
N ASP A 302 -1.80 -19.43 -5.26
CA ASP A 302 -3.12 -19.62 -4.64
C ASP A 302 -3.93 -18.31 -4.53
N TYR A 303 -3.26 -17.16 -4.55
CA TYR A 303 -3.90 -15.85 -4.60
C TYR A 303 -3.86 -15.19 -5.98
N ASP A 304 -3.70 -15.98 -7.04
CA ASP A 304 -3.70 -15.50 -8.43
C ASP A 304 -2.59 -14.47 -8.72
N LEU A 305 -1.51 -14.52 -7.94
CA LEU A 305 -0.31 -13.72 -8.20
C LEU A 305 0.58 -14.45 -9.21
N PRO A 306 1.19 -13.74 -10.16
CA PRO A 306 2.11 -14.34 -11.09
C PRO A 306 3.32 -14.95 -10.38
N VAL A 307 3.58 -16.22 -10.63
CA VAL A 307 4.81 -16.93 -10.24
C VAL A 307 5.76 -17.09 -11.41
N HIS A 308 5.31 -16.66 -12.58
CA HIS A 308 6.04 -16.57 -13.83
C HIS A 308 5.50 -15.39 -14.64
N VAL A 309 6.36 -14.69 -15.38
CA VAL A 309 6.00 -13.50 -16.17
C VAL A 309 6.56 -13.62 -17.59
N ASP A 310 5.68 -13.96 -18.54
CA ASP A 310 6.05 -14.15 -19.93
C ASP A 310 6.52 -12.86 -20.63
N GLY A 311 7.31 -13.03 -21.69
CA GLY A 311 7.67 -11.97 -22.63
C GLY A 311 8.61 -10.91 -22.05
N LEU A 312 9.43 -11.27 -21.07
CA LEU A 312 10.52 -10.47 -20.55
C LEU A 312 11.86 -11.14 -20.91
N ILE A 313 12.85 -10.31 -21.18
CA ILE A 313 14.24 -10.75 -21.37
C ILE A 313 14.97 -10.58 -20.03
N PRO A 314 15.50 -11.66 -19.44
CA PRO A 314 16.11 -11.60 -18.09
C PRO A 314 17.18 -10.52 -17.94
N GLU A 315 18.01 -10.30 -18.94
CA GLU A 315 19.08 -9.29 -18.95
C GLU A 315 18.52 -7.87 -18.92
N GLU A 316 17.37 -7.63 -19.57
CA GLU A 316 16.68 -6.33 -19.53
C GLU A 316 16.08 -6.07 -18.16
N VAL A 317 15.52 -7.11 -17.51
CA VAL A 317 15.02 -7.01 -16.12
C VAL A 317 16.17 -6.68 -15.19
N LEU A 318 17.33 -7.38 -15.31
CA LEU A 318 18.53 -7.08 -14.53
C LEU A 318 19.00 -5.64 -14.72
N LEU A 319 19.03 -5.14 -15.94
CA LEU A 319 19.39 -3.73 -16.22
C LEU A 319 18.39 -2.75 -15.60
N ALA A 320 17.11 -3.09 -15.59
CA ALA A 320 16.07 -2.25 -15.00
C ALA A 320 16.20 -2.16 -13.48
N THR A 321 16.60 -3.26 -12.78
CA THR A 321 16.85 -3.23 -11.33
C THR A 321 17.94 -2.25 -10.94
N LYS A 322 18.97 -2.08 -11.79
CA LYS A 322 20.10 -1.17 -11.54
C LYS A 322 19.74 0.32 -11.70
N LYS A 323 18.65 0.62 -12.39
CA LYS A 323 18.17 2.01 -12.59
C LYS A 323 17.20 2.48 -11.50
N ASP A 324 16.83 1.60 -10.57
CA ASP A 324 16.00 1.97 -9.42
C ASP A 324 16.84 2.75 -8.38
N LYS A 325 16.21 3.70 -7.69
CA LYS A 325 16.83 4.62 -6.70
C LYS A 325 17.48 3.94 -5.49
N LYS A 326 17.36 2.62 -5.38
CA LYS A 326 17.84 1.84 -4.22
C LYS A 326 19.34 1.51 -4.26
N MET A 327 20.08 2.06 -5.25
CA MET A 327 21.53 1.93 -5.29
C MET A 327 22.21 2.86 -4.27
N GLU A 328 22.87 2.30 -3.30
CA GLU A 328 23.77 3.01 -2.40
C GLU A 328 25.21 2.66 -2.76
N GLN A 329 25.98 3.64 -3.21
CA GLN A 329 27.40 3.47 -3.63
C GLN A 329 27.63 2.38 -4.70
N GLY A 330 26.68 2.16 -5.61
CA GLY A 330 26.83 1.17 -6.69
C GLY A 330 26.40 -0.26 -6.34
N HIS A 331 25.96 -0.52 -5.11
CA HIS A 331 25.44 -1.83 -4.69
C HIS A 331 23.90 -1.81 -4.53
N ILE A 332 23.26 -2.87 -5.01
CA ILE A 332 21.82 -3.08 -4.83
C ILE A 332 21.59 -3.58 -3.39
N LYS A 333 20.70 -2.92 -2.65
CA LYS A 333 20.18 -3.46 -1.40
C LYS A 333 19.09 -4.48 -1.74
N PHE A 334 19.43 -5.75 -1.67
CA PHE A 334 18.47 -6.83 -1.90
C PHE A 334 17.96 -7.37 -0.56
N ILE A 335 16.70 -7.80 -0.50
CA ILE A 335 16.14 -8.36 0.72
C ILE A 335 16.00 -9.86 0.52
N LEU A 336 16.66 -10.62 1.38
CA LEU A 336 16.64 -12.07 1.45
C LEU A 336 15.87 -12.54 2.69
N MET A 337 15.45 -13.78 2.66
CA MET A 337 14.78 -14.47 3.77
C MET A 337 15.72 -15.48 4.40
N ASP A 338 15.80 -15.50 5.73
CA ASP A 338 16.51 -16.51 6.56
C ASP A 338 15.45 -17.35 7.29
N GLY A 339 14.67 -18.12 6.54
CA GLY A 339 13.42 -18.76 6.95
C GLY A 339 12.18 -17.90 6.67
N ILE A 340 11.00 -18.53 6.59
CA ILE A 340 9.71 -17.82 6.49
C ILE A 340 9.52 -16.96 7.74
N GLY A 341 9.15 -15.70 7.55
CA GLY A 341 8.93 -14.76 8.66
C GLY A 341 10.19 -14.10 9.20
N LYS A 342 11.33 -14.26 8.53
CA LYS A 342 12.56 -13.62 8.93
C LYS A 342 13.33 -13.12 7.70
N SER A 343 13.43 -11.81 7.53
CA SER A 343 14.10 -11.19 6.39
C SER A 343 15.21 -10.23 6.82
N PHE A 344 16.17 -10.02 5.95
CA PHE A 344 17.30 -9.11 6.18
C PHE A 344 17.75 -8.45 4.88
N ILE A 345 18.46 -7.32 5.02
CA ILE A 345 19.02 -6.57 3.89
C ILE A 345 20.39 -7.14 3.55
N ASP A 346 20.58 -7.60 2.32
CA ASP A 346 21.85 -8.08 1.79
C ASP A 346 22.41 -7.09 0.76
N LYS A 347 23.70 -6.81 0.84
CA LYS A 347 24.44 -5.94 -0.09
C LYS A 347 25.47 -6.70 -0.92
N THR A 348 25.50 -8.03 -0.79
CA THR A 348 26.50 -8.90 -1.43
C THR A 348 25.94 -9.68 -2.62
N VAL A 349 24.65 -9.49 -2.94
CA VAL A 349 24.01 -10.16 -4.08
C VAL A 349 24.68 -9.71 -5.38
N THR A 350 25.18 -10.69 -6.15
CA THR A 350 25.87 -10.44 -7.42
C THR A 350 24.90 -10.35 -8.59
N ASP A 351 25.38 -9.86 -9.72
CA ASP A 351 24.59 -9.79 -10.96
C ASP A 351 24.19 -11.18 -11.47
N GLU A 352 25.07 -12.17 -11.32
CA GLU A 352 24.82 -13.56 -11.72
C GLU A 352 23.72 -14.18 -10.86
N GLU A 353 23.71 -13.94 -9.57
CA GLU A 353 22.67 -14.40 -8.65
C GLU A 353 21.33 -13.72 -8.95
N LEU A 354 21.35 -12.40 -9.19
CA LEU A 354 20.16 -11.65 -9.59
C LEU A 354 19.60 -12.15 -10.93
N LEU A 355 20.47 -12.38 -11.91
CA LEU A 355 20.06 -12.94 -13.20
C LEU A 355 19.43 -14.33 -13.03
N SER A 356 20.02 -15.19 -12.20
CA SER A 356 19.49 -16.52 -11.92
C SER A 356 18.08 -16.49 -11.31
N CYS A 357 17.81 -15.63 -10.33
CA CYS A 357 16.47 -15.53 -9.75
C CYS A 357 15.45 -14.82 -10.68
N ILE A 358 15.91 -13.95 -11.57
CA ILE A 358 15.06 -13.37 -12.61
C ILE A 358 14.68 -14.44 -13.65
N GLN A 359 15.64 -15.29 -14.08
CA GLN A 359 15.37 -16.41 -14.99
C GLN A 359 14.32 -17.37 -14.45
N GLU A 360 14.31 -17.65 -13.15
CA GLU A 360 13.30 -18.50 -12.50
C GLU A 360 11.86 -18.03 -12.74
N ILE A 361 11.66 -16.72 -12.84
CA ILE A 361 10.32 -16.15 -13.04
C ILE A 361 10.03 -15.70 -14.47
N THR A 362 10.97 -15.86 -15.43
CA THR A 362 10.82 -15.36 -16.80
C THR A 362 11.09 -16.39 -17.90
N LEU A 363 11.73 -17.50 -17.58
CA LEU A 363 12.02 -18.63 -18.49
C LEU A 363 11.24 -19.88 -18.11
#